data_c930d99f6290d5bd93dd62b125d7492e
#
_entry.id   c930d99f6290d5bd93dd62b125d7492e
#
_cell.length_a   1.000
_cell.length_b   1.000
_cell.length_c   1.000
_cell.angle_alpha   90.00
_cell.angle_beta   90.00
_cell.angle_gamma   90.00
#
_symmetry.space_group_name_H-M   'P 1'
#
loop_
_entity.id
_entity.type
_entity.pdbx_description
1 polymer ?
#
loop_
_entity_poly.entity_id
_entity_poly.type
_entity_poly.pdbx_seq_one_letter_code
_entity_poly.pdbx_strand_id
1 'polypeptide(L)'
;MRKKTKWYAAALGLTTAGAFVLTAGGASGHGYTDLPISRQKLCQNGSVTNCGDIQWEPQSVEGPKGFPASGAADGRICSANNTRFAQLDSPKTPSGTAWPATRVTGGQSYTFRWQFTAMHATSDFKYYVTKQGWNQNHNLARSDLNLTPFLTVPYGGQRPPSTLSHSGTLPSGLSGRHVIVAVWTVADTTNAFYACSDVTF
;
A
#
# COMPACT_ATOMS: atom_id res chain seq x y z
N MET A 1 80.22 33.17 -25.24
CA MET A 1 79.60 32.30 -24.24
C MET A 1 78.09 32.54 -24.23
N ARG A 2 77.25 31.64 -24.79
CA ARG A 2 75.79 31.74 -24.86
C ARG A 2 75.18 30.92 -23.72
N LYS A 3 74.52 31.56 -22.76
CA LYS A 3 73.77 30.89 -21.70
C LYS A 3 72.41 30.38 -22.26
N LYS A 4 72.18 29.05 -22.17
CA LYS A 4 70.90 28.43 -22.50
C LYS A 4 69.98 28.46 -21.29
N THR A 5 68.87 29.16 -21.40
CA THR A 5 67.80 29.18 -20.39
C THR A 5 66.92 28.01 -20.62
N LYS A 6 66.72 27.12 -19.61
CA LYS A 6 65.82 26.00 -19.65
C LYS A 6 64.47 26.45 -19.09
N TRP A 7 63.42 26.34 -19.89
CA TRP A 7 61.99 26.52 -19.46
C TRP A 7 61.48 25.19 -18.91
N TYR A 8 60.98 25.20 -17.70
CA TYR A 8 60.18 24.08 -17.13
C TYR A 8 58.75 24.41 -17.31
N ALA A 9 58.00 23.58 -18.09
CA ALA A 9 56.59 23.65 -18.19
C ALA A 9 55.98 22.86 -17.02
N ALA A 10 55.26 23.57 -16.14
CA ALA A 10 54.46 22.93 -15.08
C ALA A 10 53.11 22.54 -15.67
N ALA A 11 52.85 21.24 -15.78
CA ALA A 11 51.52 20.70 -16.13
C ALA A 11 50.60 20.70 -14.92
N LEU A 12 49.62 21.61 -14.89
CA LEU A 12 48.51 21.52 -13.91
C LEU A 12 47.55 20.40 -14.35
N GLY A 13 47.55 19.30 -13.62
CA GLY A 13 46.56 18.26 -13.76
C GLY A 13 45.22 18.68 -13.11
N LEU A 14 44.22 18.96 -13.91
CA LEU A 14 42.84 19.11 -13.44
C LEU A 14 42.28 17.73 -13.11
N THR A 15 42.17 17.38 -11.83
CA THR A 15 41.38 16.23 -11.38
C THR A 15 39.91 16.62 -11.31
N THR A 16 39.13 16.24 -12.30
CA THR A 16 37.66 16.33 -12.25
C THR A 16 37.16 15.24 -11.31
N ALA A 17 36.79 15.62 -10.08
CA ALA A 17 36.02 14.75 -9.19
C ALA A 17 34.62 14.59 -9.79
N GLY A 18 34.37 13.47 -10.47
CA GLY A 18 33.03 13.09 -10.91
C GLY A 18 32.16 12.76 -9.72
N ALA A 19 31.22 13.63 -9.41
CA ALA A 19 30.17 13.33 -8.44
C ALA A 19 29.26 12.23 -9.06
N PHE A 20 29.42 11.01 -8.61
CA PHE A 20 28.44 9.94 -8.87
C PHE A 20 27.15 10.29 -8.11
N VAL A 21 26.19 10.87 -8.79
CA VAL A 21 24.81 10.93 -8.30
C VAL A 21 24.27 9.51 -8.34
N LEU A 22 24.33 8.82 -7.21
CA LEU A 22 23.56 7.59 -7.01
C LEU A 22 22.08 7.99 -7.01
N THR A 23 21.43 7.93 -8.16
CA THR A 23 19.96 7.89 -8.18
C THR A 23 19.56 6.61 -7.46
N ALA A 24 19.10 6.73 -6.22
CA ALA A 24 18.38 5.66 -5.56
C ALA A 24 17.19 5.34 -6.46
N GLY A 25 17.32 4.32 -7.31
CA GLY A 25 16.20 3.76 -8.03
C GLY A 25 15.18 3.38 -6.98
N GLY A 26 14.00 4.03 -7.01
CA GLY A 26 12.92 3.70 -6.11
C GLY A 26 12.61 2.22 -6.29
N ALA A 27 13.01 1.42 -5.31
CA ALA A 27 12.66 0.02 -5.30
C ALA A 27 11.14 -0.01 -5.13
N SER A 28 10.42 -0.43 -6.15
CA SER A 28 8.97 -0.52 -6.16
C SER A 28 8.57 -1.83 -5.47
N GLY A 29 8.02 -1.74 -4.26
CA GLY A 29 7.34 -2.86 -3.62
C GLY A 29 6.07 -3.20 -4.41
N HIS A 30 5.59 -4.44 -4.28
CA HIS A 30 4.33 -4.85 -4.87
C HIS A 30 3.66 -5.89 -3.99
N GLY A 31 2.40 -5.63 -3.59
CA GLY A 31 1.65 -6.58 -2.77
C GLY A 31 0.17 -6.23 -2.64
N TYR A 32 -0.63 -7.23 -2.27
CA TYR A 32 -2.08 -7.11 -2.03
C TYR A 32 -2.52 -8.12 -0.97
N THR A 33 -3.71 -7.93 -0.40
CA THR A 33 -4.30 -8.94 0.48
C THR A 33 -5.21 -9.90 -0.30
N ASP A 34 -5.12 -11.18 0.01
CA ASP A 34 -6.03 -12.22 -0.49
C ASP A 34 -6.87 -12.86 0.61
N LEU A 35 -6.61 -12.49 1.90
CA LEU A 35 -7.41 -12.90 3.04
C LEU A 35 -7.46 -11.78 4.11
N PRO A 36 -8.61 -11.13 4.35
CA PRO A 36 -9.79 -11.20 3.49
C PRO A 36 -9.45 -10.68 2.09
N ILE A 37 -10.16 -11.18 1.10
CA ILE A 37 -9.88 -10.84 -0.29
C ILE A 37 -10.09 -9.36 -0.54
N SER A 38 -9.09 -8.66 -1.09
CA SER A 38 -9.16 -7.24 -1.41
C SER A 38 -9.87 -6.96 -2.73
N ARG A 39 -10.36 -5.72 -2.91
CA ARG A 39 -11.03 -5.26 -4.14
C ARG A 39 -10.15 -5.45 -5.38
N GLN A 40 -8.84 -5.12 -5.28
CA GLN A 40 -7.90 -5.34 -6.38
C GLN A 40 -7.72 -6.83 -6.70
N LYS A 41 -7.76 -7.71 -5.71
CA LYS A 41 -7.70 -9.16 -5.94
C LYS A 41 -8.99 -9.71 -6.54
N LEU A 42 -10.15 -9.18 -6.15
CA LEU A 42 -11.45 -9.52 -6.78
C LEU A 42 -11.48 -9.12 -8.27
N CYS A 43 -10.87 -8.01 -8.62
CA CYS A 43 -10.70 -7.59 -10.01
C CYS A 43 -9.76 -8.52 -10.78
N GLN A 44 -8.64 -8.86 -10.18
CA GLN A 44 -7.60 -9.69 -10.81
C GLN A 44 -8.07 -11.12 -11.09
N ASN A 45 -8.87 -11.72 -10.18
CA ASN A 45 -9.36 -13.09 -10.35
C ASN A 45 -10.66 -13.20 -11.16
N GLY A 46 -11.19 -12.07 -11.66
CA GLY A 46 -12.40 -12.03 -12.48
C GLY A 46 -13.71 -12.11 -11.70
N SER A 47 -13.68 -12.10 -10.35
CA SER A 47 -14.91 -12.04 -9.54
C SER A 47 -15.63 -10.71 -9.70
N VAL A 48 -14.89 -9.64 -10.00
CA VAL A 48 -15.39 -8.34 -10.42
C VAL A 48 -14.75 -8.00 -11.76
N THR A 49 -15.57 -7.60 -12.73
CA THR A 49 -15.14 -7.29 -14.09
C THR A 49 -15.15 -5.78 -14.36
N ASN A 50 -14.56 -5.36 -15.48
CA ASN A 50 -14.49 -3.94 -15.91
C ASN A 50 -13.74 -3.05 -14.94
N CYS A 51 -12.76 -3.58 -14.21
CA CYS A 51 -11.99 -2.86 -13.22
C CYS A 51 -10.87 -1.97 -13.81
N GLY A 52 -10.72 -1.91 -15.13
CA GLY A 52 -9.60 -1.16 -15.74
C GLY A 52 -8.24 -1.81 -15.44
N ASP A 53 -7.21 -0.98 -15.32
CA ASP A 53 -5.82 -1.44 -15.22
C ASP A 53 -5.54 -2.32 -14.00
N ILE A 54 -6.26 -2.11 -12.89
CA ILE A 54 -6.01 -2.84 -11.64
C ILE A 54 -6.17 -4.36 -11.78
N GLN A 55 -6.94 -4.83 -12.75
CA GLN A 55 -7.10 -6.27 -13.01
C GLN A 55 -5.79 -6.95 -13.43
N TRP A 56 -4.85 -6.19 -14.01
CA TRP A 56 -3.55 -6.70 -14.49
C TRP A 56 -2.42 -6.47 -13.50
N GLU A 57 -2.59 -5.51 -12.59
CA GLU A 57 -1.55 -5.12 -11.63
C GLU A 57 -2.10 -4.94 -10.20
N PRO A 58 -2.80 -5.96 -9.62
CA PRO A 58 -3.43 -5.85 -8.30
C PRO A 58 -2.44 -5.53 -7.18
N GLN A 59 -1.16 -5.78 -7.39
CA GLN A 59 -0.07 -5.52 -6.46
C GLN A 59 0.39 -4.06 -6.41
N SER A 60 -0.10 -3.20 -7.33
CA SER A 60 0.46 -1.84 -7.57
C SER A 60 -0.30 -0.72 -6.87
N VAL A 61 -1.13 -1.02 -5.87
CA VAL A 61 -1.88 0.01 -5.10
C VAL A 61 -0.94 0.65 -4.07
N GLU A 62 -0.06 1.49 -4.59
CA GLU A 62 0.96 2.21 -3.84
C GLU A 62 0.60 3.69 -3.72
N GLY A 63 0.85 4.29 -2.57
CA GLY A 63 0.66 5.70 -2.31
C GLY A 63 1.45 6.20 -1.11
N PRO A 64 1.28 7.47 -0.70
CA PRO A 64 2.05 8.03 0.41
C PRO A 64 1.82 7.25 1.70
N LYS A 65 2.88 7.05 2.51
CA LYS A 65 2.78 6.48 3.85
C LYS A 65 2.28 7.49 4.89
N GLY A 66 2.01 6.99 6.10
CA GLY A 66 1.63 7.82 7.26
C GLY A 66 0.14 7.76 7.61
N PHE A 67 -0.64 6.89 6.93
CA PHE A 67 -2.05 6.71 7.27
C PHE A 67 -2.22 6.25 8.73
N PRO A 68 -3.16 6.82 9.51
CA PRO A 68 -4.23 7.72 9.08
C PRO A 68 -3.93 9.21 9.21
N ALA A 69 -2.81 9.62 9.83
CA ALA A 69 -2.49 11.05 10.04
C ALA A 69 -2.21 11.80 8.72
N SER A 70 -1.64 11.08 7.76
CA SER A 70 -1.37 11.52 6.39
C SER A 70 -1.66 10.36 5.42
N GLY A 71 -0.94 10.21 4.31
CA GLY A 71 -1.12 9.09 3.39
C GLY A 71 -2.20 9.35 2.34
N ALA A 72 -2.93 8.30 1.95
CA ALA A 72 -3.99 8.41 0.97
C ALA A 72 -5.10 9.38 1.43
N ALA A 73 -5.60 10.22 0.54
CA ALA A 73 -6.63 11.23 0.83
C ALA A 73 -8.00 10.59 1.04
N ASP A 74 -8.89 11.30 1.71
CA ASP A 74 -10.30 10.91 1.84
C ASP A 74 -10.94 10.80 0.46
N GLY A 75 -11.75 9.77 0.27
CA GLY A 75 -12.34 9.42 -1.00
C GLY A 75 -11.39 8.69 -1.97
N ARG A 76 -10.11 8.51 -1.59
CA ARG A 76 -9.07 7.86 -2.41
C ARG A 76 -8.22 6.85 -1.62
N ILE A 77 -8.76 6.33 -0.54
CA ILE A 77 -8.02 5.43 0.37
C ILE A 77 -7.74 4.09 -0.31
N CYS A 78 -8.74 3.52 -0.99
CA CYS A 78 -8.61 2.19 -1.58
C CYS A 78 -7.79 2.16 -2.88
N SER A 79 -7.64 3.31 -3.56
CA SER A 79 -6.75 3.49 -4.71
C SER A 79 -5.35 4.00 -4.32
N ALA A 80 -5.13 4.34 -3.04
CA ALA A 80 -3.90 4.98 -2.55
C ALA A 80 -3.56 6.30 -3.29
N ASN A 81 -4.56 7.11 -3.65
CA ASN A 81 -4.46 8.31 -4.50
C ASN A 81 -4.17 8.03 -5.99
N ASN A 82 -4.03 6.79 -6.42
CA ASN A 82 -3.74 6.46 -7.81
C ASN A 82 -5.02 6.57 -8.66
N THR A 83 -5.09 7.57 -9.54
CA THR A 83 -6.27 7.82 -10.38
C THR A 83 -6.54 6.70 -11.39
N ARG A 84 -5.52 5.93 -11.79
CA ARG A 84 -5.67 4.74 -12.65
C ARG A 84 -6.50 3.64 -11.98
N PHE A 85 -6.55 3.63 -10.65
CA PHE A 85 -7.25 2.63 -9.83
C PHE A 85 -8.47 3.20 -9.09
N ALA A 86 -9.00 4.34 -9.56
CA ALA A 86 -10.10 5.05 -8.91
C ALA A 86 -11.38 4.19 -8.74
N GLN A 87 -11.55 3.14 -9.53
CA GLN A 87 -12.65 2.18 -9.39
C GLN A 87 -12.66 1.51 -8.00
N LEU A 88 -11.47 1.33 -7.39
CA LEU A 88 -11.36 0.73 -6.06
C LEU A 88 -11.96 1.59 -4.95
N ASP A 89 -12.04 2.91 -5.16
CA ASP A 89 -12.60 3.85 -4.18
C ASP A 89 -14.14 3.85 -4.18
N SER A 90 -14.74 3.47 -5.31
CA SER A 90 -16.20 3.47 -5.46
C SER A 90 -16.87 2.55 -4.43
N PRO A 91 -17.98 2.97 -3.82
CA PRO A 91 -18.78 2.14 -2.91
C PRO A 91 -19.42 0.94 -3.62
N LYS A 92 -19.45 0.96 -4.96
CA LYS A 92 -19.99 -0.11 -5.81
C LYS A 92 -18.93 -0.57 -6.81
N THR A 93 -19.07 -1.81 -7.25
CA THR A 93 -18.28 -2.36 -8.36
C THR A 93 -18.53 -1.57 -9.65
N PRO A 94 -17.69 -1.69 -10.67
CA PRO A 94 -17.93 -1.06 -11.98
C PRO A 94 -19.26 -1.44 -12.61
N SER A 95 -19.83 -2.59 -12.27
CA SER A 95 -21.17 -3.01 -12.71
C SER A 95 -22.33 -2.42 -11.89
N GLY A 96 -22.05 -1.57 -10.89
CA GLY A 96 -23.05 -0.92 -10.04
C GLY A 96 -23.57 -1.77 -8.88
N THR A 97 -23.05 -2.99 -8.68
CA THR A 97 -23.41 -3.88 -7.56
C THR A 97 -22.54 -3.61 -6.33
N ALA A 98 -22.93 -4.14 -5.16
CA ALA A 98 -22.05 -4.13 -4.00
C ALA A 98 -20.80 -5.00 -4.24
N TRP A 99 -19.64 -4.56 -3.71
CA TRP A 99 -18.44 -5.40 -3.74
C TRP A 99 -18.70 -6.75 -3.05
N PRO A 100 -18.21 -7.88 -3.57
CA PRO A 100 -18.26 -9.15 -2.87
C PRO A 100 -17.61 -9.02 -1.48
N ALA A 101 -18.27 -9.55 -0.45
CA ALA A 101 -17.81 -9.42 0.92
C ALA A 101 -17.46 -10.78 1.53
N THR A 102 -16.36 -10.83 2.27
CA THR A 102 -15.99 -12.00 3.08
C THR A 102 -16.80 -12.00 4.37
N ARG A 103 -17.48 -13.13 4.69
CA ARG A 103 -18.15 -13.27 5.98
C ARG A 103 -17.11 -13.46 7.09
N VAL A 104 -17.28 -12.69 8.17
CA VAL A 104 -16.39 -12.72 9.33
C VAL A 104 -17.22 -12.71 10.61
N THR A 105 -16.60 -13.07 11.76
CA THR A 105 -17.26 -13.06 13.06
C THR A 105 -16.50 -12.14 14.02
N GLY A 106 -17.17 -11.11 14.54
CA GLY A 106 -16.61 -10.17 15.49
C GLY A 106 -16.13 -10.86 16.77
N GLY A 107 -15.03 -10.37 17.34
CA GLY A 107 -14.41 -10.94 18.54
C GLY A 107 -13.66 -12.25 18.33
N GLN A 108 -13.70 -12.85 17.14
CA GLN A 108 -12.97 -14.08 16.83
C GLN A 108 -11.58 -13.79 16.24
N SER A 109 -10.68 -14.74 16.41
CA SER A 109 -9.39 -14.73 15.73
C SER A 109 -9.59 -14.89 14.23
N TYR A 110 -8.86 -14.11 13.45
CA TYR A 110 -8.89 -14.12 11.99
C TYR A 110 -7.46 -14.07 11.44
N THR A 111 -7.24 -14.74 10.31
CA THR A 111 -5.96 -14.69 9.59
C THR A 111 -6.03 -13.67 8.47
N PHE A 112 -5.15 -12.69 8.51
CA PHE A 112 -4.93 -11.71 7.44
C PHE A 112 -3.73 -12.17 6.62
N ARG A 113 -3.85 -12.18 5.28
CA ARG A 113 -2.76 -12.65 4.44
C ARG A 113 -2.45 -11.67 3.33
N TRP A 114 -1.15 -11.37 3.20
CA TRP A 114 -0.57 -10.62 2.10
C TRP A 114 0.13 -11.54 1.13
N GLN A 115 0.04 -11.19 -0.15
CA GLN A 115 0.82 -11.74 -1.25
C GLN A 115 1.73 -10.65 -1.80
N PHE A 116 3.01 -10.93 -1.94
CA PHE A 116 4.01 -9.99 -2.45
C PHE A 116 4.63 -10.52 -3.72
N THR A 117 4.65 -9.70 -4.75
CA THR A 117 5.38 -9.97 -6.00
C THR A 117 6.74 -9.26 -6.03
N ALA A 118 6.91 -8.21 -5.21
CA ALA A 118 8.19 -7.58 -4.92
C ALA A 118 8.23 -7.16 -3.45
N MET A 119 9.13 -7.79 -2.67
CA MET A 119 9.26 -7.60 -1.23
C MET A 119 10.20 -6.44 -0.92
N HIS A 120 9.82 -5.60 0.06
CA HIS A 120 10.60 -4.47 0.55
C HIS A 120 10.85 -4.52 2.05
N ALA A 121 11.88 -3.80 2.49
CA ALA A 121 12.07 -3.48 3.90
C ALA A 121 10.78 -2.86 4.45
N THR A 122 10.23 -3.45 5.51
CA THR A 122 8.90 -3.18 6.03
C THR A 122 8.97 -2.61 7.43
N SER A 123 8.31 -1.47 7.67
CA SER A 123 8.16 -0.90 9.01
C SER A 123 7.11 -1.65 9.80
N ASP A 124 5.92 -1.74 9.26
CA ASP A 124 4.76 -2.37 9.91
C ASP A 124 3.65 -2.70 8.92
N PHE A 125 2.67 -3.46 9.41
CA PHE A 125 1.35 -3.64 8.81
C PHE A 125 0.30 -3.16 9.79
N LYS A 126 -0.69 -2.40 9.31
CA LYS A 126 -1.81 -1.89 10.11
C LYS A 126 -3.14 -2.20 9.47
N TYR A 127 -4.12 -2.51 10.31
CA TYR A 127 -5.46 -2.87 9.85
C TYR A 127 -6.49 -2.00 10.55
N TYR A 128 -7.31 -1.35 9.75
CA TYR A 128 -8.38 -0.46 10.18
C TYR A 128 -9.71 -1.02 9.73
N VAL A 129 -10.79 -0.65 10.39
CA VAL A 129 -12.14 -1.05 9.99
C VAL A 129 -13.09 0.14 10.06
N THR A 130 -14.12 0.16 9.25
CA THR A 130 -15.18 1.16 9.31
C THR A 130 -15.93 1.08 10.62
N LYS A 131 -16.44 2.22 11.09
CA LYS A 131 -17.28 2.32 12.28
C LYS A 131 -18.64 1.65 12.07
N GLN A 132 -19.30 1.24 13.15
CA GLN A 132 -20.71 0.85 13.07
C GLN A 132 -21.55 2.04 12.57
N GLY A 133 -22.43 1.78 11.59
CA GLY A 133 -23.31 2.80 11.01
C GLY A 133 -22.63 3.76 10.02
N TRP A 134 -21.43 3.44 9.52
CA TRP A 134 -20.77 4.23 8.47
C TRP A 134 -21.63 4.32 7.19
N ASN A 135 -21.48 5.42 6.45
CA ASN A 135 -22.23 5.61 5.22
C ASN A 135 -21.60 4.83 4.06
N GLN A 136 -22.33 3.83 3.55
CA GLN A 136 -21.87 2.93 2.48
C GLN A 136 -22.09 3.49 1.05
N ASN A 137 -22.59 4.73 0.92
CA ASN A 137 -22.99 5.28 -0.38
C ASN A 137 -22.02 6.34 -0.91
N HIS A 138 -20.84 6.47 -0.31
CA HIS A 138 -19.79 7.37 -0.75
C HIS A 138 -18.42 6.68 -0.71
N ASN A 139 -17.43 7.30 -1.35
CA ASN A 139 -16.05 6.83 -1.29
C ASN A 139 -15.53 6.96 0.16
N LEU A 140 -14.78 5.96 0.60
CA LEU A 140 -14.32 5.83 1.98
C LEU A 140 -13.49 7.04 2.42
N ALA A 141 -13.85 7.61 3.56
CA ALA A 141 -13.14 8.71 4.21
C ALA A 141 -12.66 8.30 5.62
N ARG A 142 -11.73 9.06 6.20
CA ARG A 142 -11.26 8.86 7.58
C ARG A 142 -12.39 8.94 8.61
N SER A 143 -13.39 9.78 8.35
CA SER A 143 -14.58 9.89 9.21
C SER A 143 -15.36 8.58 9.34
N ASP A 144 -15.28 7.70 8.34
CA ASP A 144 -15.93 6.39 8.33
C ASP A 144 -15.17 5.34 9.12
N LEU A 145 -13.88 5.54 9.35
CA LEU A 145 -12.97 4.56 9.94
C LEU A 145 -12.78 4.77 11.45
N ASN A 146 -12.60 3.68 12.16
CA ASN A 146 -11.90 3.72 13.44
C ASN A 146 -10.40 3.94 13.13
N LEU A 147 -9.89 5.13 13.45
CA LEU A 147 -8.53 5.53 13.11
C LEU A 147 -7.46 4.93 14.03
N THR A 148 -7.86 4.26 15.11
CA THR A 148 -6.98 3.37 15.87
C THR A 148 -6.98 2.02 15.18
N PRO A 149 -5.84 1.51 14.71
CA PRO A 149 -5.79 0.19 14.06
C PRO A 149 -6.16 -0.89 15.08
N PHE A 150 -7.04 -1.82 14.68
CA PHE A 150 -7.38 -2.95 15.54
C PHE A 150 -6.29 -4.04 15.56
N LEU A 151 -5.39 -4.01 14.59
CA LEU A 151 -4.21 -4.85 14.52
C LEU A 151 -3.04 -4.04 13.98
N THR A 152 -1.91 -4.10 14.69
CA THR A 152 -0.62 -3.57 14.24
C THR A 152 0.42 -4.67 14.37
N VAL A 153 1.16 -4.93 13.28
CA VAL A 153 2.24 -5.91 13.24
C VAL A 153 3.53 -5.18 12.90
N PRO A 154 4.38 -4.84 13.89
CA PRO A 154 5.71 -4.27 13.65
C PRO A 154 6.57 -5.27 12.88
N TYR A 155 7.40 -4.78 11.93
CA TYR A 155 8.22 -5.67 11.11
C TYR A 155 9.71 -5.32 11.13
N GLY A 156 10.10 -4.22 11.78
CA GLY A 156 11.49 -3.89 12.12
C GLY A 156 12.44 -3.68 10.95
N GLY A 157 11.95 -3.26 9.77
CA GLY A 157 12.77 -3.06 8.58
C GLY A 157 13.10 -4.33 7.80
N GLN A 158 12.61 -5.49 8.21
CA GLN A 158 12.84 -6.75 7.52
C GLN A 158 12.03 -6.83 6.21
N ARG A 159 12.47 -7.67 5.29
CA ARG A 159 11.70 -8.02 4.09
C ARG A 159 10.79 -9.20 4.39
N PRO A 160 9.48 -9.11 4.08
CA PRO A 160 8.59 -10.24 4.25
C PRO A 160 8.87 -11.35 3.21
N PRO A 161 8.47 -12.60 3.46
CA PRO A 161 8.40 -13.63 2.43
C PRO A 161 7.33 -13.28 1.38
N SER A 162 7.29 -14.01 0.26
CA SER A 162 6.30 -13.80 -0.81
C SER A 162 4.84 -13.96 -0.35
N THR A 163 4.61 -14.71 0.71
CA THR A 163 3.32 -14.85 1.39
C THR A 163 3.52 -14.67 2.89
N LEU A 164 2.76 -13.77 3.51
CA LEU A 164 2.84 -13.49 4.93
C LEU A 164 1.44 -13.47 5.54
N SER A 165 1.27 -14.21 6.63
CA SER A 165 0.02 -14.27 7.39
C SER A 165 0.19 -13.61 8.76
N HIS A 166 -0.82 -12.83 9.17
CA HIS A 166 -0.93 -12.25 10.49
C HIS A 166 -2.19 -12.78 11.16
N SER A 167 -2.09 -13.18 12.42
CA SER A 167 -3.27 -13.51 13.23
C SER A 167 -3.65 -12.31 14.08
N GLY A 168 -4.94 -12.00 14.15
CA GLY A 168 -5.47 -10.91 14.97
C GLY A 168 -6.92 -11.14 15.32
N THR A 169 -7.40 -10.47 16.38
CA THR A 169 -8.81 -10.55 16.78
C THR A 169 -9.60 -9.48 16.05
N LEU A 170 -10.67 -9.87 15.39
CA LEU A 170 -11.60 -8.93 14.75
C LEU A 170 -12.34 -8.11 15.81
N PRO A 171 -12.61 -6.82 15.57
CA PRO A 171 -13.40 -6.00 16.49
C PRO A 171 -14.78 -6.61 16.75
N SER A 172 -15.21 -6.56 18.01
CA SER A 172 -16.56 -6.94 18.41
C SER A 172 -17.54 -5.79 18.28
N GLY A 173 -18.86 -6.07 18.31
CA GLY A 173 -19.90 -5.04 18.28
C GLY A 173 -20.17 -4.42 16.90
N LEU A 174 -19.58 -4.99 15.84
CA LEU A 174 -19.90 -4.64 14.45
C LEU A 174 -20.93 -5.61 13.88
N SER A 175 -21.77 -5.11 12.99
CA SER A 175 -22.78 -5.90 12.27
C SER A 175 -23.00 -5.36 10.86
N GLY A 176 -23.33 -6.24 9.92
CA GLY A 176 -23.56 -5.86 8.53
C GLY A 176 -22.25 -5.63 7.77
N ARG A 177 -22.30 -4.80 6.73
CA ARG A 177 -21.19 -4.56 5.81
C ARG A 177 -20.20 -3.55 6.35
N HIS A 178 -18.94 -3.89 6.27
CA HIS A 178 -17.79 -3.06 6.65
C HIS A 178 -16.68 -3.16 5.60
N VAL A 179 -15.71 -2.24 5.68
CA VAL A 179 -14.46 -2.29 4.91
C VAL A 179 -13.29 -2.39 5.87
N ILE A 180 -12.43 -3.39 5.67
CA ILE A 180 -11.11 -3.45 6.32
C ILE A 180 -10.10 -2.80 5.38
N VAL A 181 -9.38 -1.79 5.89
CA VAL A 181 -8.25 -1.15 5.20
C VAL A 181 -6.97 -1.72 5.78
N ALA A 182 -6.23 -2.47 4.98
CA ALA A 182 -4.91 -2.97 5.32
C ALA A 182 -3.85 -2.06 4.70
N VAL A 183 -2.86 -1.65 5.50
CA VAL A 183 -1.77 -0.76 5.08
C VAL A 183 -0.44 -1.45 5.37
N TRP A 184 0.37 -1.65 4.34
CA TRP A 184 1.74 -2.12 4.42
C TRP A 184 2.70 -0.93 4.28
N THR A 185 3.38 -0.56 5.38
CA THR A 185 4.29 0.58 5.42
C THR A 185 5.71 0.15 5.03
N VAL A 186 6.21 0.67 3.91
CA VAL A 186 7.59 0.41 3.46
C VAL A 186 8.57 1.23 4.30
N ALA A 187 9.66 0.61 4.75
CA ALA A 187 10.62 1.26 5.65
C ALA A 187 11.55 2.24 4.92
N ASP A 188 12.02 1.86 3.75
CA ASP A 188 13.09 2.51 2.99
C ASP A 188 12.57 3.44 1.86
N THR A 189 11.26 3.70 1.80
CA THR A 189 10.64 4.66 0.87
C THR A 189 9.68 5.59 1.59
N THR A 190 9.11 6.57 0.87
CA THR A 190 8.03 7.44 1.35
C THR A 190 6.64 6.84 1.18
N ASN A 191 6.54 5.59 0.75
CA ASN A 191 5.32 4.96 0.29
C ASN A 191 4.82 3.85 1.23
N ALA A 192 3.55 3.52 1.06
CA ALA A 192 2.85 2.38 1.63
C ALA A 192 1.94 1.76 0.58
N PHE A 193 1.57 0.50 0.78
CA PHE A 193 0.58 -0.20 -0.04
C PHE A 193 -0.72 -0.31 0.71
N TYR A 194 -1.83 -0.13 -0.01
CA TYR A 194 -3.17 -0.12 0.53
C TYR A 194 -3.99 -1.26 -0.06
N ALA A 195 -4.79 -1.89 0.77
CA ALA A 195 -5.75 -2.91 0.33
C ALA A 195 -7.07 -2.75 1.09
N CYS A 196 -8.16 -2.52 0.35
CA CYS A 196 -9.51 -2.50 0.90
C CYS A 196 -10.18 -3.84 0.66
N SER A 197 -10.70 -4.44 1.72
CA SER A 197 -11.46 -5.69 1.68
C SER A 197 -12.86 -5.48 2.27
N ASP A 198 -13.88 -5.77 1.49
CA ASP A 198 -15.27 -5.75 1.99
C ASP A 198 -15.53 -6.99 2.82
N VAL A 199 -16.12 -6.80 4.00
CA VAL A 199 -16.47 -7.87 4.93
C VAL A 199 -17.91 -7.71 5.43
N THR A 200 -18.50 -8.81 5.92
CA THR A 200 -19.82 -8.81 6.58
C THR A 200 -19.68 -9.50 7.93
N PHE A 201 -19.93 -8.74 8.98
CA PHE A 201 -20.03 -9.21 10.37
C PHE A 201 -21.40 -9.79 10.67
#